data_efca7119ab838c759c4b22c63ad0457b
#
_entry.id   efca7119ab838c759c4b22c63ad0457b
#
_cell.length_a   1.000
_cell.length_b   1.000
_cell.length_c   1.000
_cell.angle_alpha   90.00
_cell.angle_beta   90.00
_cell.angle_gamma   90.00
#
_symmetry.space_group_name_H-M   'P 1'
#
loop_
_entity.id
_entity.type
_entity.pdbx_description
1 polymer ?
#
loop_
_entity_poly.entity_id
_entity_poly.type
_entity_poly.pdbx_seq_one_letter_code
_entity_poly.pdbx_strand_id
1 'polypeptide(L)'
;MAKKTLTFALMDPPYESANLTTVFRILDVAARRGHDINVFAYEGASALAFSKQVPHPNPVHGKNLAEENHPTTKDQVAALLACAETNGGKVDWVNCGMCVDERGVGEFVAGTRRGSPADFHTFVECSDNVLVVPTK
;
A
#
# COMPACT_ATOMS: atom_id res chain seq x y z
N MET A 1 2.01 -8.60 -23.31
CA MET A 1 0.96 -7.60 -22.94
C MET A 1 1.62 -6.24 -22.82
N ALA A 2 1.00 -5.21 -23.35
CA ALA A 2 1.53 -3.86 -23.25
C ALA A 2 1.56 -3.39 -21.79
N LYS A 3 2.60 -2.64 -21.43
CA LYS A 3 2.74 -2.04 -20.12
C LYS A 3 1.63 -1.02 -19.92
N LYS A 4 1.02 -1.05 -18.74
CA LYS A 4 -0.04 -0.11 -18.34
C LYS A 4 0.37 0.67 -17.09
N THR A 5 -0.30 1.77 -16.86
CA THR A 5 -0.23 2.52 -15.60
C THR A 5 -1.55 2.31 -14.87
N LEU A 6 -1.49 1.76 -13.68
CA LEU A 6 -2.64 1.42 -12.87
C LEU A 6 -2.60 2.21 -11.55
N THR A 7 -3.72 2.81 -11.19
CA THR A 7 -3.83 3.61 -9.96
C THR A 7 -4.78 2.96 -8.97
N PHE A 8 -4.36 2.94 -7.71
CA PHE A 8 -5.11 2.37 -6.60
C PHE A 8 -5.26 3.41 -5.49
N ALA A 9 -6.48 3.66 -5.06
CA ALA A 9 -6.74 4.48 -3.88
C ALA A 9 -7.16 3.57 -2.73
N LEU A 10 -6.41 3.59 -1.63
CA LEU A 10 -6.60 2.70 -0.49
C LEU A 10 -6.99 3.48 0.75
N MET A 11 -7.95 2.97 1.51
CA MET A 11 -8.46 3.61 2.73
C MET A 11 -8.27 2.76 3.99
N ASP A 12 -8.25 1.43 3.88
CA ASP A 12 -8.20 0.55 5.05
C ASP A 12 -6.85 0.63 5.78
N PRO A 13 -6.87 0.75 7.11
CA PRO A 13 -5.67 0.63 7.92
C PRO A 13 -5.15 -0.82 7.94
N PRO A 14 -3.93 -1.04 8.48
CA PRO A 14 -3.40 -2.39 8.62
C PRO A 14 -4.37 -3.31 9.38
N TYR A 15 -4.61 -4.51 8.84
CA TYR A 15 -5.39 -5.59 9.46
C TYR A 15 -6.87 -5.29 9.69
N GLU A 16 -7.44 -4.25 9.06
CA GLU A 16 -8.83 -3.88 9.25
C GLU A 16 -9.80 -4.86 8.59
N SER A 17 -9.48 -5.31 7.39
CA SER A 17 -10.36 -6.21 6.64
C SER A 17 -9.58 -7.05 5.62
N ALA A 18 -10.26 -8.07 5.09
CA ALA A 18 -9.73 -8.89 4.01
C ALA A 18 -9.55 -8.13 2.69
N ASN A 19 -10.19 -6.97 2.53
CA ASN A 19 -10.02 -6.12 1.35
C ASN A 19 -8.56 -5.74 1.14
N LEU A 20 -7.86 -5.44 2.22
CA LEU A 20 -6.45 -5.06 2.15
C LEU A 20 -5.59 -6.21 1.62
N THR A 21 -5.81 -7.42 2.11
CA THR A 21 -5.10 -8.61 1.62
C THR A 21 -5.37 -8.83 0.13
N THR A 22 -6.62 -8.70 -0.28
CA THR A 22 -7.01 -8.83 -1.69
C THR A 22 -6.31 -7.79 -2.55
N VAL A 23 -6.28 -6.54 -2.10
CA VAL A 23 -5.62 -5.45 -2.83
C VAL A 23 -4.12 -5.69 -2.97
N PHE A 24 -3.44 -6.09 -1.90
CA PHE A 24 -2.01 -6.40 -2.00
C PHE A 24 -1.73 -7.54 -2.98
N ARG A 25 -2.62 -8.52 -3.07
CA ARG A 25 -2.49 -9.60 -4.08
C ARG A 25 -2.68 -9.08 -5.49
N ILE A 26 -3.62 -8.15 -5.70
CA ILE A 26 -3.82 -7.50 -7.01
C ILE A 26 -2.59 -6.66 -7.38
N LEU A 27 -2.06 -5.89 -6.43
CA LEU A 27 -0.85 -5.09 -6.62
C LEU A 27 0.35 -5.98 -6.99
N ASP A 28 0.52 -7.11 -6.32
CA ASP A 28 1.58 -8.06 -6.61
C ASP A 28 1.48 -8.61 -8.05
N VAL A 29 0.28 -8.98 -8.48
CA VAL A 29 0.06 -9.45 -9.85
C VAL A 29 0.40 -8.35 -10.87
N ALA A 30 -0.03 -7.12 -10.62
CA ALA A 30 0.27 -5.99 -11.49
C ALA A 30 1.78 -5.73 -11.58
N ALA A 31 2.48 -5.78 -10.45
CA ALA A 31 3.93 -5.62 -10.39
C ALA A 31 4.66 -6.72 -11.18
N ARG A 32 4.26 -7.98 -10.98
CA ARG A 32 4.85 -9.12 -11.69
C ARG A 32 4.64 -9.05 -13.21
N ARG A 33 3.59 -8.39 -13.64
CA ARG A 33 3.31 -8.16 -15.07
C ARG A 33 4.07 -6.97 -15.65
N GLY A 34 4.86 -6.28 -14.83
CA GLY A 34 5.69 -5.16 -15.29
C GLY A 34 4.94 -3.85 -15.48
N HIS A 35 3.74 -3.71 -14.91
CA HIS A 35 2.98 -2.47 -14.99
C HIS A 35 3.53 -1.41 -14.04
N ASP A 36 3.34 -0.14 -14.39
CA ASP A 36 3.57 0.96 -13.46
C ASP A 36 2.35 1.09 -12.54
N ILE A 37 2.61 1.30 -11.27
CA ILE A 37 1.59 1.34 -10.23
C ILE A 37 1.68 2.64 -9.47
N ASN A 38 0.54 3.33 -9.34
CA ASN A 38 0.40 4.48 -8.46
C ASN A 38 -0.52 4.08 -7.31
N VAL A 39 -0.13 4.42 -6.09
CA VAL A 39 -0.97 4.18 -4.91
C VAL A 39 -1.15 5.49 -4.16
N PHE A 40 -2.40 5.84 -3.91
CA PHE A 40 -2.75 6.92 -2.99
C PHE A 40 -3.32 6.30 -1.72
N ALA A 41 -2.50 6.30 -0.66
CA ALA A 41 -2.87 5.75 0.64
C ALA A 41 -3.36 6.90 1.53
N TYR A 42 -4.67 6.94 1.82
CA TYR A 42 -5.29 7.98 2.61
C TYR A 42 -6.16 7.37 3.72
N GLU A 43 -6.71 8.20 4.59
CA GLU A 43 -7.37 7.73 5.79
C GLU A 43 -6.47 6.74 6.54
N GLY A 44 -7.01 5.63 7.03
CA GLY A 44 -6.24 4.62 7.75
C GLY A 44 -5.10 3.99 6.95
N ALA A 45 -5.21 3.96 5.62
CA ALA A 45 -4.18 3.38 4.76
C ALA A 45 -2.86 4.17 4.78
N SER A 46 -2.86 5.41 5.27
CA SER A 46 -1.63 6.17 5.49
C SER A 46 -0.65 5.48 6.46
N ALA A 47 -1.13 4.51 7.25
CA ALA A 47 -0.31 3.73 8.18
C ALA A 47 0.28 2.46 7.54
N LEU A 48 -0.10 2.08 6.32
CA LEU A 48 0.39 0.85 5.69
C LEU A 48 1.91 0.85 5.49
N ALA A 49 2.47 1.99 5.16
CA ALA A 49 3.90 2.17 4.93
C ALA A 49 4.66 2.69 6.15
N PHE A 50 4.05 2.68 7.34
CA PHE A 50 4.68 3.21 8.54
C PHE A 50 5.91 2.36 8.91
N SER A 51 7.09 2.97 8.84
CA SER A 51 8.37 2.26 9.01
C SER A 51 8.59 1.71 10.41
N LYS A 52 7.91 2.27 11.40
CA LYS A 52 8.01 1.82 12.80
C LYS A 52 6.95 0.78 13.18
N GLN A 53 6.17 0.28 12.23
CA GLN A 53 5.24 -0.81 12.49
C GLN A 53 6.00 -2.01 13.05
N VAL A 54 5.46 -2.63 14.10
CA VAL A 54 6.05 -3.82 14.71
C VAL A 54 5.09 -5.00 14.57
N PRO A 55 5.60 -6.24 14.48
CA PRO A 55 4.77 -7.43 14.52
C PRO A 55 3.99 -7.48 15.83
N HIS A 56 2.82 -8.10 15.81
CA HIS A 56 1.99 -8.26 16.99
C HIS A 56 1.44 -9.69 17.08
N PRO A 57 1.22 -10.22 18.28
CA PRO A 57 0.55 -11.51 18.43
C PRO A 57 -0.93 -11.37 18.08
N ASN A 58 -1.57 -12.50 17.76
CA ASN A 58 -3.01 -12.53 17.56
C ASN A 58 -3.69 -13.10 18.83
N PRO A 59 -4.11 -12.24 19.77
CA PRO A 59 -4.70 -12.71 21.02
C PRO A 59 -6.08 -13.36 20.82
N VAL A 60 -6.77 -13.03 19.75
CA VAL A 60 -8.09 -13.62 19.45
C VAL A 60 -7.97 -15.12 19.17
N HIS A 61 -6.92 -15.51 18.45
CA HIS A 61 -6.67 -16.91 18.11
C HIS A 61 -5.66 -17.58 19.05
N GLY A 62 -5.21 -16.88 20.09
CA GLY A 62 -4.25 -17.42 21.06
C GLY A 62 -2.87 -17.71 20.49
N LYS A 63 -2.51 -17.10 19.38
CA LYS A 63 -1.24 -17.33 18.70
C LYS A 63 -0.21 -16.27 19.06
N ASN A 64 1.03 -16.69 19.23
CA ASN A 64 2.17 -15.78 19.38
C ASN A 64 2.73 -15.36 18.03
N LEU A 65 3.71 -14.46 18.03
CA LEU A 65 4.29 -13.91 16.79
C LEU A 65 4.87 -14.98 15.87
N ALA A 66 5.54 -16.00 16.44
CA ALA A 66 6.18 -17.04 15.63
C ALA A 66 5.14 -17.96 14.97
N GLU A 67 4.05 -18.27 15.68
CA GLU A 67 2.98 -19.11 15.16
C GLU A 67 2.14 -18.36 14.10
N GLU A 68 1.91 -17.08 14.30
CA GLU A 68 1.11 -16.28 13.38
C GLU A 68 1.82 -16.03 12.06
N ASN A 69 3.11 -15.75 12.12
CA ASN A 69 3.95 -15.50 10.95
C ASN A 69 3.32 -14.55 9.92
N HIS A 70 2.61 -13.52 10.39
CA HIS A 70 2.04 -12.52 9.50
C HIS A 70 3.10 -11.53 9.05
N PRO A 71 3.18 -11.24 7.74
CA PRO A 71 3.99 -10.11 7.29
C PRO A 71 3.37 -8.82 7.78
N THR A 72 4.21 -7.86 8.17
CA THR A 72 3.74 -6.50 8.44
C THR A 72 3.41 -5.79 7.12
N THR A 73 2.51 -4.81 7.16
CA THR A 73 2.15 -4.07 5.95
C THR A 73 3.32 -3.28 5.40
N LYS A 74 4.21 -2.76 6.26
CA LYS A 74 5.45 -2.09 5.82
C LYS A 74 6.34 -3.01 4.97
N ASP A 75 6.42 -4.29 5.35
CA ASP A 75 7.20 -5.28 4.60
C ASP A 75 6.52 -5.62 3.27
N GLN A 76 5.19 -5.68 3.26
CA GLN A 76 4.43 -5.88 2.02
C GLN A 76 4.62 -4.71 1.05
N VAL A 77 4.62 -3.47 1.55
CA VAL A 77 4.90 -2.29 0.72
C VAL A 77 6.31 -2.35 0.15
N ALA A 78 7.31 -2.61 1.00
CA ALA A 78 8.71 -2.72 0.55
C ALA A 78 8.88 -3.83 -0.50
N ALA A 79 8.25 -4.98 -0.29
CA ALA A 79 8.29 -6.10 -1.24
C ALA A 79 7.63 -5.74 -2.58
N LEU A 80 6.54 -4.99 -2.55
CA LEU A 80 5.86 -4.52 -3.75
C LEU A 80 6.76 -3.59 -4.59
N LEU A 81 7.43 -2.64 -3.94
CA LEU A 81 8.35 -1.74 -4.63
C LEU A 81 9.48 -2.51 -5.32
N ALA A 82 10.09 -3.44 -4.60
CA ALA A 82 11.16 -4.28 -5.12
C ALA A 82 10.68 -5.19 -6.27
N CYS A 83 9.50 -5.77 -6.14
CA CYS A 83 8.90 -6.63 -7.17
C CYS A 83 8.65 -5.86 -8.46
N ALA A 84 8.11 -4.65 -8.37
CA ALA A 84 7.87 -3.82 -9.55
C ALA A 84 9.17 -3.49 -10.28
N GLU A 85 10.19 -3.06 -9.54
CA GLU A 85 11.50 -2.73 -10.12
C GLU A 85 12.12 -3.94 -10.82
N THR A 86 12.08 -5.11 -10.19
CA THR A 86 12.61 -6.35 -10.76
C THR A 86 11.93 -6.73 -12.08
N ASN A 87 10.66 -6.39 -12.23
CA ASN A 87 9.86 -6.73 -13.40
C ASN A 87 9.73 -5.58 -14.42
N GLY A 88 10.54 -4.53 -14.30
CA GLY A 88 10.59 -3.43 -15.25
C GLY A 88 9.52 -2.37 -15.09
N GLY A 89 8.77 -2.40 -13.98
CA GLY A 89 7.81 -1.38 -13.61
C GLY A 89 8.31 -0.50 -12.47
N LYS A 90 7.43 0.35 -11.98
CA LYS A 90 7.71 1.21 -10.82
C LYS A 90 6.45 1.38 -9.98
N VAL A 91 6.63 1.70 -8.70
CA VAL A 91 5.54 2.05 -7.81
C VAL A 91 5.78 3.47 -7.30
N ASP A 92 4.79 4.34 -7.49
CA ASP A 92 4.74 5.66 -6.84
C ASP A 92 3.70 5.56 -5.72
N TRP A 93 4.18 5.37 -4.49
CA TRP A 93 3.34 5.22 -3.31
C TRP A 93 3.29 6.53 -2.54
N VAL A 94 2.12 7.15 -2.52
CA VAL A 94 1.87 8.43 -1.85
C VAL A 94 1.07 8.20 -0.57
N ASN A 95 1.60 8.70 0.55
CA ASN A 95 0.90 8.75 1.83
C ASN A 95 0.27 10.13 1.99
N CYS A 96 -1.04 10.20 2.18
CA CYS A 96 -1.74 11.46 2.38
C CYS A 96 -1.22 12.17 3.63
N GLY A 97 -0.70 13.39 3.46
CA GLY A 97 -0.02 14.11 4.52
C GLY A 97 -0.90 14.43 5.71
N MET A 98 -2.13 14.90 5.50
CA MET A 98 -3.06 15.19 6.60
C MET A 98 -3.41 13.91 7.37
N CYS A 99 -3.69 12.83 6.67
CA CYS A 99 -4.02 11.55 7.29
C CYS A 99 -2.85 11.01 8.13
N VAL A 100 -1.63 11.20 7.65
CA VAL A 100 -0.40 10.85 8.35
C VAL A 100 -0.25 11.67 9.64
N ASP A 101 -0.44 12.97 9.55
CA ASP A 101 -0.28 13.88 10.70
C ASP A 101 -1.33 13.59 11.77
N GLU A 102 -2.58 13.35 11.37
CA GLU A 102 -3.67 13.03 12.29
C GLU A 102 -3.42 11.72 13.05
N ARG A 103 -2.67 10.79 12.47
CA ARG A 103 -2.42 9.46 13.03
C ARG A 103 -1.03 9.27 13.61
N GLY A 104 -0.14 10.25 13.46
CA GLY A 104 1.23 10.16 13.97
C GLY A 104 2.09 9.11 13.27
N VAL A 105 1.85 8.84 12.00
CA VAL A 105 2.56 7.79 11.24
C VAL A 105 3.50 8.39 10.18
N GLY A 106 4.18 9.47 10.53
CA GLY A 106 4.97 10.30 9.61
C GLY A 106 6.31 9.74 9.14
N GLU A 107 6.70 8.55 9.56
CA GLU A 107 7.93 7.90 9.10
C GLU A 107 7.58 6.76 8.15
N PHE A 108 8.09 6.81 6.93
CA PHE A 108 7.68 5.91 5.85
C PHE A 108 8.78 4.95 5.43
N VAL A 109 8.38 3.82 4.91
CA VAL A 109 9.25 2.91 4.17
C VAL A 109 9.94 3.67 3.03
N ALA A 110 11.24 3.41 2.85
CA ALA A 110 12.01 4.01 1.78
C ALA A 110 11.38 3.70 0.41
N GLY A 111 11.29 4.72 -0.44
CA GLY A 111 10.64 4.62 -1.74
C GLY A 111 9.17 5.04 -1.73
N THR A 112 8.59 5.30 -0.58
CA THR A 112 7.28 5.95 -0.45
C THR A 112 7.45 7.41 -0.10
N ARG A 113 6.42 8.22 -0.31
CA ARG A 113 6.51 9.66 -0.11
C ARG A 113 5.22 10.24 0.47
N ARG A 114 5.35 11.43 1.03
CA ARG A 114 4.23 12.26 1.46
C ARG A 114 3.62 12.96 0.25
N GLY A 115 2.31 13.11 0.22
CA GLY A 115 1.63 13.86 -0.81
C GLY A 115 0.23 14.31 -0.40
N SER A 116 -0.59 14.60 -1.39
CA SER A 116 -1.92 15.19 -1.18
C SER A 116 -2.92 14.65 -2.21
N PRO A 117 -4.22 14.98 -2.08
CA PRO A 117 -5.21 14.65 -3.10
C PRO A 117 -4.85 15.16 -4.52
N ALA A 118 -4.02 16.19 -4.63
CA ALA A 118 -3.54 16.65 -5.93
C ALA A 118 -2.69 15.58 -6.64
N ASP A 119 -1.92 14.80 -5.88
CA ASP A 119 -1.19 13.66 -6.44
C ASP A 119 -2.14 12.60 -6.97
N PHE A 120 -3.21 12.30 -6.23
CA PHE A 120 -4.23 11.35 -6.68
C PHE A 120 -4.90 11.82 -7.97
N HIS A 121 -5.24 13.10 -8.04
CA HIS A 121 -5.83 13.68 -9.25
C HIS A 121 -4.90 13.49 -10.46
N THR A 122 -3.62 13.77 -10.29
CA THR A 122 -2.61 13.55 -11.34
C THR A 122 -2.54 12.07 -11.74
N PHE A 123 -2.55 11.17 -10.77
CA PHE A 123 -2.56 9.73 -11.04
C PHE A 123 -3.76 9.31 -11.89
N VAL A 124 -4.95 9.82 -11.55
CA VAL A 124 -6.18 9.49 -12.30
C VAL A 124 -6.08 9.96 -13.74
N GLU A 125 -5.55 11.17 -13.98
CA GLU A 125 -5.42 11.71 -15.31
C GLU A 125 -4.45 10.91 -16.19
N CYS A 126 -3.42 10.29 -15.59
CA CYS A 126 -2.35 9.61 -16.30
C CYS A 126 -2.50 8.09 -16.34
N SER A 127 -3.55 7.54 -15.77
CA SER A 127 -3.71 6.09 -15.64
C SER A 127 -4.58 5.48 -16.73
N ASP A 128 -4.24 4.25 -17.10
CA ASP A 128 -5.08 3.43 -17.97
C ASP A 128 -6.31 2.91 -17.23
N ASN A 129 -6.19 2.70 -15.92
CA ASN A 129 -7.30 2.25 -15.09
C ASN A 129 -7.09 2.68 -13.63
N VAL A 130 -8.20 2.83 -12.89
CA VAL A 130 -8.19 3.26 -11.49
C VAL A 130 -9.11 2.35 -10.69
N LEU A 131 -8.61 1.88 -9.56
CA LEU A 131 -9.39 1.11 -8.58
C LEU A 131 -9.40 1.86 -7.25
N VAL A 132 -10.60 2.18 -6.78
CA VAL A 132 -10.79 2.77 -5.43
C VAL A 132 -11.29 1.67 -4.50
N VAL A 133 -10.58 1.45 -3.41
CA VAL A 133 -10.93 0.44 -2.40
C VAL A 133 -11.36 1.16 -1.13
N PRO A 134 -12.67 1.32 -0.91
CA PRO A 134 -13.18 2.03 0.26
C PRO A 134 -13.11 1.15 1.52
N THR A 135 -13.23 1.79 2.67
CA THR A 135 -13.52 1.09 3.92
C THR A 135 -14.94 0.53 3.89
N LYS A 136 -15.20 -0.44 4.75
CA LYS A 136 -16.56 -0.97 4.96
C LYS A 136 -17.45 0.04 5.66
#